data_8353ca0ab5438ea786486c69faae86cc
#
_entry.id   8353ca0ab5438ea786486c69faae86cc
#
_cell.length_a   1.000
_cell.length_b   1.000
_cell.length_c   1.000
_cell.angle_alpha   90.00
_cell.angle_beta   90.00
_cell.angle_gamma   90.00
#
_symmetry.space_group_name_H-M   'P 1'
#
loop_
_entity.id
_entity.type
_entity.pdbx_description
1 polymer ?
#
loop_
_entity_poly.entity_id
_entity_poly.type
_entity_poly.pdbx_seq_one_letter_code
_entity_poly.pdbx_strand_id
1 'polypeptide(L)'
;MPKTGLAQVSNVTLVLAIATYSVAMLAYACDFAFGKRRAPATSPPSVAPAAGPQPELVGAVVGAGATELAGHAFPADPADPAELADLSIGVDGADGTTGRASGSHPGAAGEHARASGPAAGDDGAAWVGYGGLPAPAPPAASQSRWPLGPWQRLAFLLTCVGLVLQLAAVATRGLSEHRIPWGNMYEFIAAITCAAVLVLVVLAVRFRAYYLGLFVLLPVVLALAVDVVVIYTPAGQLVPALQSYWIAIHVTGMIIAIGAYLFGAVAAVLFLQVARYQRRTAAGRPTPAAGIFDRLPDAAVLDRLSYRTILFAFPAWTFAVIAGAIWADHAWGRYWGWDPKETWSFIIWLVYAAYLHARATAGWRGTRAAYIQLLGFACVLFNLVGVNLWISGLHSYAGLPH
;
A
#
# COMPACT_ATOMS: atom_id res chain seq x y z
N MET A 1 -33.87 -23.34 -9.63
CA MET A 1 -33.47 -23.08 -11.02
C MET A 1 -32.54 -24.20 -11.46
N PRO A 2 -32.60 -24.72 -12.69
CA PRO A 2 -31.64 -25.70 -13.19
C PRO A 2 -30.23 -25.09 -13.17
N LYS A 3 -29.21 -25.93 -12.93
CA LYS A 3 -27.78 -25.48 -12.83
C LYS A 3 -27.32 -24.61 -13.99
N THR A 4 -27.79 -24.93 -15.21
CA THR A 4 -27.54 -24.16 -16.44
C THR A 4 -28.11 -22.74 -16.37
N GLY A 5 -29.25 -22.51 -15.73
CA GLY A 5 -29.85 -21.20 -15.59
C GLY A 5 -29.04 -20.27 -14.64
N LEU A 6 -28.52 -20.78 -13.52
CA LEU A 6 -27.70 -19.99 -12.59
C LEU A 6 -26.35 -19.62 -13.21
N ALA A 7 -25.73 -20.52 -13.96
CA ALA A 7 -24.47 -20.23 -14.67
C ALA A 7 -24.68 -19.15 -15.75
N GLN A 8 -25.81 -19.18 -16.46
CA GLN A 8 -26.16 -18.12 -17.42
C GLN A 8 -26.39 -16.77 -16.73
N VAL A 9 -27.10 -16.76 -15.61
CA VAL A 9 -27.30 -15.54 -14.79
C VAL A 9 -25.96 -14.98 -14.36
N SER A 10 -25.01 -15.82 -13.91
CA SER A 10 -23.66 -15.40 -13.55
C SER A 10 -22.96 -14.69 -14.72
N ASN A 11 -22.97 -15.28 -15.90
CA ASN A 11 -22.32 -14.69 -17.08
C ASN A 11 -22.95 -13.35 -17.47
N VAL A 12 -24.29 -13.29 -17.51
CA VAL A 12 -25.03 -12.05 -17.86
C VAL A 12 -24.76 -10.95 -16.84
N THR A 13 -24.82 -11.26 -15.54
CA THR A 13 -24.57 -10.26 -14.50
C THR A 13 -23.12 -9.78 -14.49
N LEU A 14 -22.15 -10.63 -14.83
CA LEU A 14 -20.76 -10.22 -14.98
C LEU A 14 -20.56 -9.25 -16.15
N VAL A 15 -21.15 -9.53 -17.31
CA VAL A 15 -21.11 -8.63 -18.48
C VAL A 15 -21.80 -7.30 -18.18
N LEU A 16 -22.92 -7.33 -17.48
CA LEU A 16 -23.60 -6.10 -17.02
C LEU A 16 -22.75 -5.31 -16.01
N ALA A 17 -22.03 -6.00 -15.14
CA ALA A 17 -21.08 -5.35 -14.22
C ALA A 17 -19.96 -4.63 -14.98
N ILE A 18 -19.36 -5.27 -15.99
CA ILE A 18 -18.34 -4.67 -16.85
C ILE A 18 -18.87 -3.43 -17.56
N ALA A 19 -20.05 -3.51 -18.17
CA ALA A 19 -20.69 -2.38 -18.84
C ALA A 19 -20.93 -1.22 -17.84
N THR A 20 -21.44 -1.54 -16.66
CA THR A 20 -21.72 -0.56 -15.60
C THR A 20 -20.43 0.10 -15.10
N TYR A 21 -19.34 -0.64 -14.88
CA TYR A 21 -18.04 -0.10 -14.51
C TYR A 21 -17.44 0.76 -15.63
N SER A 22 -17.63 0.38 -16.89
CA SER A 22 -17.18 1.18 -18.03
C SER A 22 -17.87 2.55 -18.06
N VAL A 23 -19.18 2.60 -17.84
CA VAL A 23 -19.93 3.85 -17.73
C VAL A 23 -19.51 4.64 -16.49
N ALA A 24 -19.29 3.98 -15.35
CA ALA A 24 -18.77 4.61 -14.14
C ALA A 24 -17.41 5.26 -14.38
N MET A 25 -16.51 4.55 -15.08
CA MET A 25 -15.18 5.05 -15.46
C MET A 25 -15.28 6.29 -16.35
N LEU A 26 -16.19 6.31 -17.34
CA LEU A 26 -16.46 7.48 -18.16
C LEU A 26 -16.99 8.65 -17.33
N ALA A 27 -17.90 8.38 -16.37
CA ALA A 27 -18.41 9.43 -15.49
C ALA A 27 -17.32 9.99 -14.57
N TYR A 28 -16.37 9.17 -14.07
CA TYR A 28 -15.18 9.68 -13.37
C TYR A 28 -14.28 10.50 -14.29
N ALA A 29 -14.08 10.08 -15.53
CA ALA A 29 -13.32 10.86 -16.52
C ALA A 29 -13.98 12.20 -16.82
N CYS A 30 -15.32 12.24 -16.95
CA CYS A 30 -16.08 13.49 -17.07
C CYS A 30 -15.92 14.40 -15.83
N ASP A 31 -15.88 13.82 -14.62
CA ASP A 31 -15.61 14.62 -13.41
C ASP A 31 -14.22 15.25 -13.48
N PHE A 32 -13.20 14.51 -13.94
CA PHE A 32 -11.86 15.06 -14.17
C PHE A 32 -11.80 16.08 -15.31
N ALA A 33 -12.66 16.00 -16.32
CA ALA A 33 -12.68 16.95 -17.43
C ALA A 33 -13.48 18.23 -17.07
N PHE A 34 -14.69 18.07 -16.54
CA PHE A 34 -15.69 19.13 -16.42
C PHE A 34 -16.07 19.48 -14.98
N GLY A 35 -15.66 18.69 -13.98
CA GLY A 35 -15.97 18.93 -12.57
C GLY A 35 -15.38 20.27 -12.08
N LYS A 36 -15.92 20.84 -11.01
CA LYS A 36 -15.42 22.07 -10.38
C LYS A 36 -13.98 21.88 -9.87
N ARG A 37 -13.09 22.80 -10.21
CA ARG A 37 -11.71 22.81 -9.69
C ARG A 37 -11.71 22.93 -8.17
N ARG A 38 -10.80 22.24 -7.53
CA ARG A 38 -10.49 22.43 -6.12
C ARG A 38 -9.88 23.83 -5.98
N ALA A 39 -10.47 24.71 -5.17
CA ALA A 39 -9.80 25.95 -4.83
C ALA A 39 -8.44 25.61 -4.21
N PRO A 40 -7.34 26.23 -4.66
CA PRO A 40 -6.06 26.05 -3.99
C PRO A 40 -6.29 26.36 -2.51
N ALA A 41 -5.73 25.54 -1.61
CA ALA A 41 -5.74 25.87 -0.20
C ALA A 41 -5.10 27.26 -0.10
N THR A 42 -5.89 28.27 0.26
CA THR A 42 -5.37 29.59 0.54
C THR A 42 -4.33 29.38 1.62
N SER A 43 -3.09 29.63 1.30
CA SER A 43 -2.03 29.71 2.31
C SER A 43 -2.60 30.59 3.43
N PRO A 44 -2.47 30.18 4.71
CA PRO A 44 -2.85 31.06 5.79
C PRO A 44 -2.19 32.41 5.51
N PRO A 45 -2.92 33.52 5.71
CA PRO A 45 -2.34 34.84 5.48
C PRO A 45 -1.00 34.83 6.19
N SER A 46 0.06 35.13 5.43
CA SER A 46 1.39 35.35 6.01
C SER A 46 1.15 36.33 7.13
N VAL A 47 1.26 35.86 8.36
CA VAL A 47 1.33 36.77 9.51
C VAL A 47 2.60 37.56 9.24
N ALA A 48 2.42 38.78 8.74
CA ALA A 48 3.54 39.71 8.67
C ALA A 48 4.22 39.67 10.06
N PRO A 49 5.54 39.52 10.12
CA PRO A 49 6.22 39.54 11.40
C PRO A 49 5.78 40.82 12.08
N ALA A 50 5.15 40.69 13.26
CA ALA A 50 4.80 41.83 14.09
C ALA A 50 6.06 42.69 14.19
N ALA A 51 5.97 43.95 13.73
CA ALA A 51 7.06 44.92 13.87
C ALA A 51 7.42 44.92 15.33
N GLY A 52 8.56 44.29 15.65
CA GLY A 52 9.14 44.37 16.99
C GLY A 52 9.38 45.86 17.33
N PRO A 53 9.28 46.25 18.62
CA PRO A 53 9.52 47.63 19.01
C PRO A 53 10.90 48.04 18.50
N GLN A 54 10.94 49.16 17.75
CA GLN A 54 12.17 49.78 17.31
C GLN A 54 12.97 50.13 18.54
N PRO A 55 14.27 49.81 18.64
CA PRO A 55 15.08 50.32 19.72
C PRO A 55 15.24 51.86 19.53
N GLU A 56 14.77 52.60 20.51
CA GLU A 56 15.02 54.02 20.65
C GLU A 56 16.53 54.30 20.64
N LEU A 57 16.97 55.13 19.70
CA LEU A 57 18.31 55.67 19.62
C LEU A 57 18.55 56.59 20.84
N VAL A 58 19.10 56.06 21.91
CA VAL A 58 19.75 56.86 22.93
C VAL A 58 21.20 57.08 22.51
N GLY A 59 21.51 58.32 22.17
CA GLY A 59 22.86 58.73 21.85
C GLY A 59 23.72 58.87 23.10
N ALA A 60 24.99 58.45 23.04
CA ALA A 60 26.11 58.91 23.79
C ALA A 60 27.40 58.47 23.13
N VAL A 61 28.12 59.32 22.51
CA VAL A 61 29.32 60.05 22.94
C VAL A 61 30.55 59.15 23.18
N VAL A 62 31.49 59.26 22.21
CA VAL A 62 32.97 59.36 22.32
C VAL A 62 33.76 58.28 23.05
N GLY A 63 34.76 57.76 22.35
CA GLY A 63 35.94 57.10 22.94
C GLY A 63 36.82 56.40 21.91
N ALA A 64 37.85 57.09 21.46
CA ALA A 64 38.91 56.64 20.57
C ALA A 64 39.79 55.55 21.18
N GLY A 65 40.34 54.65 20.42
CA GLY A 65 41.40 53.75 20.84
C GLY A 65 41.73 52.71 19.74
N ALA A 66 42.81 52.97 19.07
CA ALA A 66 43.46 52.17 18.04
C ALA A 66 44.03 50.84 18.55
N THR A 67 44.18 49.88 17.72
CA THR A 67 45.39 49.13 17.32
C THR A 67 45.03 47.71 16.84
N GLU A 68 45.28 47.47 15.57
CA GLU A 68 46.13 46.46 14.93
C GLU A 68 46.36 45.13 15.69
N LEU A 69 46.06 44.01 14.99
CA LEU A 69 47.04 42.95 14.69
C LEU A 69 46.41 41.82 13.83
N ALA A 70 46.88 41.78 12.63
CA ALA A 70 47.34 40.67 11.79
C ALA A 70 46.93 39.22 12.14
N GLY A 71 46.29 38.56 11.22
CA GLY A 71 46.80 37.51 10.34
C GLY A 71 47.10 36.15 10.99
N HIS A 72 46.39 35.14 10.57
CA HIS A 72 46.97 33.85 10.19
C HIS A 72 45.97 32.97 9.44
N ALA A 73 46.21 32.84 8.15
CA ALA A 73 45.69 31.77 7.31
C ALA A 73 46.50 30.49 7.62
N PHE A 74 45.82 29.33 7.66
CA PHE A 74 46.46 28.04 7.54
C PHE A 74 45.81 27.24 6.42
N PRO A 75 46.63 26.49 5.66
CA PRO A 75 46.28 25.92 4.37
C PRO A 75 45.67 24.51 4.46
N ALA A 76 44.94 24.18 3.45
CA ALA A 76 44.57 22.82 3.10
C ALA A 76 45.82 21.99 2.62
N ASP A 77 45.87 20.73 3.00
CA ASP A 77 46.57 19.73 2.21
C ASP A 77 46.01 18.32 2.49
N PRO A 78 45.99 17.46 1.47
CA PRO A 78 45.31 16.16 1.44
C PRO A 78 46.30 15.00 1.66
N ALA A 79 45.82 13.92 2.25
CA ALA A 79 46.54 12.61 2.28
C ALA A 79 45.49 11.49 2.31
N ASP A 80 45.49 10.75 1.39
CA ASP A 80 46.02 9.50 0.80
C ASP A 80 45.47 8.22 1.49
N PRO A 81 44.92 7.27 0.72
CA PRO A 81 44.22 6.08 1.23
C PRO A 81 45.17 4.86 1.14
N ALA A 82 45.69 4.38 2.27
CA ALA A 82 46.26 3.03 2.39
C ALA A 82 46.54 2.73 3.86
N GLU A 83 45.65 2.01 4.51
CA GLU A 83 46.01 1.03 5.55
C GLU A 83 44.76 0.20 5.92
N LEU A 84 44.55 -0.81 5.09
CA LEU A 84 43.77 -1.98 5.40
C LEU A 84 44.76 -3.14 5.41
N ALA A 85 45.05 -3.66 6.58
CA ALA A 85 45.33 -5.07 6.76
C ALA A 85 45.64 -5.34 8.24
N ASP A 86 45.13 -6.43 8.67
CA ASP A 86 45.53 -7.22 9.82
C ASP A 86 44.84 -6.97 11.16
N LEU A 87 43.91 -7.88 11.43
CA LEU A 87 43.80 -8.59 12.70
C LEU A 87 42.90 -9.82 12.54
N SER A 88 43.58 -10.93 12.33
CA SER A 88 43.03 -12.28 12.36
C SER A 88 42.79 -12.77 13.79
N ILE A 89 41.68 -13.46 13.97
CA ILE A 89 41.42 -14.72 14.68
C ILE A 89 42.12 -14.93 16.04
N GLY A 90 41.32 -15.11 17.08
CA GLY A 90 41.68 -15.81 18.32
C GLY A 90 40.42 -16.56 18.82
N VAL A 91 40.38 -17.88 18.53
CA VAL A 91 39.49 -18.87 19.13
C VAL A 91 40.28 -19.55 20.24
N ASP A 92 39.75 -19.59 21.47
CA ASP A 92 39.98 -20.56 22.54
C ASP A 92 38.90 -20.29 23.60
N GLY A 93 38.09 -21.20 24.10
CA GLY A 93 38.29 -22.55 24.48
C GLY A 93 38.06 -22.69 25.97
N ALA A 94 37.03 -23.47 26.32
CA ALA A 94 36.89 -24.32 27.53
C ALA A 94 36.38 -23.77 28.87
N ASP A 95 35.31 -24.41 29.28
CA ASP A 95 35.04 -25.10 30.56
C ASP A 95 34.74 -24.34 31.86
N GLY A 96 33.58 -24.66 32.41
CA GLY A 96 33.56 -25.43 33.66
C GLY A 96 32.78 -24.84 34.83
N THR A 97 31.71 -25.58 35.20
CA THR A 97 31.25 -25.90 36.55
C THR A 97 30.41 -24.94 37.40
N THR A 98 29.16 -25.31 37.56
CA THR A 98 28.40 -25.58 38.82
C THR A 98 28.45 -24.59 40.02
N GLY A 99 27.26 -24.20 40.51
CA GLY A 99 27.08 -23.61 41.84
C GLY A 99 25.62 -23.28 42.18
N ARG A 100 24.98 -24.19 42.88
CA ARG A 100 23.62 -24.18 43.44
C ARG A 100 23.65 -23.65 44.86
N ALA A 101 22.68 -22.74 45.24
CA ALA A 101 22.07 -22.60 46.59
C ALA A 101 21.11 -21.41 46.57
N SER A 102 19.79 -21.54 46.71
CA SER A 102 18.93 -21.76 47.89
C SER A 102 19.04 -20.68 48.99
N GLY A 103 17.91 -20.03 49.30
CA GLY A 103 17.68 -19.30 50.56
C GLY A 103 16.66 -18.18 50.43
N SER A 104 15.37 -18.42 50.55
CA SER A 104 14.43 -18.15 51.65
C SER A 104 14.20 -16.69 52.10
N HIS A 105 12.90 -16.30 51.98
CA HIS A 105 12.22 -15.16 52.65
C HIS A 105 12.35 -15.16 54.19
N PRO A 106 11.94 -14.10 55.01
CA PRO A 106 10.66 -13.42 54.94
C PRO A 106 10.62 -11.92 55.39
N GLY A 107 9.55 -11.24 54.99
CA GLY A 107 8.59 -10.45 55.75
C GLY A 107 9.01 -9.17 56.51
N ALA A 108 8.32 -8.07 56.26
CA ALA A 108 7.50 -7.33 57.25
C ALA A 108 7.06 -5.95 56.70
N ALA A 109 5.90 -5.57 57.13
CA ALA A 109 5.09 -4.40 56.87
C ALA A 109 5.68 -3.06 57.34
N GLY A 110 5.18 -1.91 56.81
CA GLY A 110 5.33 -0.57 57.33
C GLY A 110 4.91 0.49 56.30
N GLU A 111 3.75 0.89 56.29
CA GLU A 111 3.02 2.15 56.59
C GLU A 111 3.57 3.48 56.02
N HIS A 112 2.69 4.08 55.23
CA HIS A 112 2.37 5.51 55.02
C HIS A 112 3.46 6.56 54.85
N ALA A 113 3.51 7.17 53.65
CA ALA A 113 3.56 8.60 53.47
C ALA A 113 3.05 9.03 52.10
N ARG A 114 1.96 9.80 52.08
CA ARG A 114 1.49 10.56 50.89
C ARG A 114 2.51 11.67 50.61
N ALA A 115 3.08 11.66 49.42
CA ALA A 115 3.70 12.82 48.81
C ALA A 115 3.15 13.00 47.42
N SER A 116 2.45 14.10 47.21
CA SER A 116 1.98 14.61 45.93
C SER A 116 3.17 14.91 45.02
N GLY A 117 3.38 14.10 44.00
CA GLY A 117 4.31 14.36 42.91
C GLY A 117 3.59 15.00 41.74
N PRO A 118 4.28 15.82 40.94
CA PRO A 118 3.67 16.55 39.81
C PRO A 118 3.30 15.62 38.67
N ALA A 119 2.23 16.03 37.94
CA ALA A 119 1.68 15.36 36.80
C ALA A 119 2.75 14.93 35.79
N ALA A 120 2.75 13.64 35.46
CA ALA A 120 3.52 13.09 34.35
C ALA A 120 3.08 13.76 33.06
N GLY A 121 3.99 14.44 32.41
CA GLY A 121 3.81 14.94 31.06
C GLY A 121 3.63 13.78 30.12
N ASP A 122 2.67 13.94 29.26
CA ASP A 122 2.34 13.05 28.12
C ASP A 122 3.50 13.13 27.11
N ASP A 123 4.51 12.31 27.31
CA ASP A 123 5.63 12.16 26.37
C ASP A 123 5.15 11.34 25.14
N GLY A 124 4.23 11.97 24.41
CA GLY A 124 3.89 11.53 23.07
C GLY A 124 5.16 11.48 22.23
N ALA A 125 5.64 10.26 21.93
CA ALA A 125 6.77 9.98 21.07
C ALA A 125 6.72 10.88 19.82
N ALA A 126 7.50 11.96 19.86
CA ALA A 126 7.71 12.84 18.72
C ALA A 126 8.41 12.02 17.63
N TRP A 127 7.68 11.67 16.60
CA TRP A 127 8.22 11.09 15.37
C TRP A 127 9.26 12.08 14.82
N VAL A 128 10.52 11.68 14.86
CA VAL A 128 11.64 12.45 14.29
C VAL A 128 11.32 12.76 12.84
N GLY A 129 11.12 14.04 12.58
CA GLY A 129 10.67 14.54 11.29
C GLY A 129 11.66 14.29 10.16
N TYR A 130 11.15 14.28 8.98
CA TYR A 130 11.87 14.42 7.70
C TYR A 130 12.93 15.49 7.83
N GLY A 131 14.20 15.16 7.59
CA GLY A 131 15.33 16.08 7.77
C GLY A 131 15.04 17.50 7.26
N GLY A 132 14.96 18.44 8.18
CA GLY A 132 14.92 19.87 7.91
C GLY A 132 13.63 20.51 7.43
N LEU A 133 12.56 19.75 7.14
CA LEU A 133 11.26 20.34 6.84
C LEU A 133 10.37 20.29 8.08
N PRO A 134 9.70 21.40 8.46
CA PRO A 134 8.73 21.37 9.53
C PRO A 134 7.69 20.30 9.24
N ALA A 135 7.33 19.50 10.26
CA ALA A 135 6.26 18.50 10.12
C ALA A 135 5.04 19.20 9.51
N PRO A 136 4.45 18.65 8.43
CA PRO A 136 3.26 19.25 7.88
C PRO A 136 2.21 19.32 8.99
N ALA A 137 1.68 20.51 9.24
CA ALA A 137 0.62 20.74 10.20
C ALA A 137 -0.46 19.67 9.99
N PRO A 138 -1.04 19.09 11.06
CA PRO A 138 -2.12 18.14 10.91
C PRO A 138 -3.20 18.80 10.06
N PRO A 139 -3.75 18.10 9.06
CA PRO A 139 -4.74 18.67 8.16
C PRO A 139 -5.87 19.23 9.02
N ALA A 140 -6.10 20.53 8.94
CA ALA A 140 -7.17 21.19 9.66
C ALA A 140 -8.47 20.39 9.46
N ALA A 141 -9.11 19.99 10.55
CA ALA A 141 -10.30 19.13 10.57
C ALA A 141 -11.50 19.69 9.78
N SER A 142 -11.39 20.92 9.25
CA SER A 142 -12.42 21.63 8.49
C SER A 142 -12.46 21.32 6.98
N GLN A 143 -11.49 20.56 6.41
CA GLN A 143 -11.47 20.28 4.95
C GLN A 143 -12.42 19.14 4.52
N SER A 144 -13.28 18.66 5.35
CA SER A 144 -13.99 17.39 5.15
C SER A 144 -15.29 17.44 4.35
N ARG A 145 -15.83 18.61 3.98
CA ARG A 145 -17.13 18.69 3.28
C ARG A 145 -16.99 19.20 1.85
N TRP A 146 -16.45 18.31 0.99
CA TRP A 146 -16.62 18.52 -0.44
C TRP A 146 -17.99 17.97 -0.83
N PRO A 147 -18.93 18.78 -1.32
CA PRO A 147 -20.09 18.23 -1.99
C PRO A 147 -19.57 17.49 -3.23
N LEU A 148 -19.86 16.19 -3.34
CA LEU A 148 -19.58 15.41 -4.54
C LEU A 148 -20.27 16.13 -5.71
N GLY A 149 -19.52 16.39 -6.79
CA GLY A 149 -20.07 16.88 -8.03
C GLY A 149 -21.08 15.87 -8.63
N PRO A 150 -21.96 16.31 -9.54
CA PRO A 150 -22.96 15.41 -10.12
C PRO A 150 -22.32 14.20 -10.82
N TRP A 151 -21.25 14.41 -11.57
CA TRP A 151 -20.51 13.35 -12.23
C TRP A 151 -19.88 12.35 -11.25
N GLN A 152 -19.31 12.85 -10.16
CA GLN A 152 -18.67 12.00 -9.16
C GLN A 152 -19.71 11.17 -8.37
N ARG A 153 -20.90 11.75 -8.10
CA ARG A 153 -22.02 10.99 -7.49
C ARG A 153 -22.50 9.89 -8.42
N LEU A 154 -22.73 10.21 -9.69
CA LEU A 154 -23.15 9.25 -10.69
C LEU A 154 -22.12 8.12 -10.82
N ALA A 155 -20.84 8.45 -10.96
CA ALA A 155 -19.75 7.48 -11.08
C ALA A 155 -19.69 6.54 -9.86
N PHE A 156 -19.81 7.09 -8.65
CA PHE A 156 -19.81 6.29 -7.42
C PHE A 156 -21.04 5.39 -7.30
N LEU A 157 -22.23 5.89 -7.61
CA LEU A 157 -23.46 5.08 -7.63
C LEU A 157 -23.35 3.92 -8.63
N LEU A 158 -22.87 4.20 -9.85
CA LEU A 158 -22.62 3.16 -10.85
C LEU A 158 -21.57 2.15 -10.40
N THR A 159 -20.53 2.60 -9.68
CA THR A 159 -19.54 1.69 -9.08
C THR A 159 -20.19 0.75 -8.07
N CYS A 160 -21.07 1.26 -7.22
CA CYS A 160 -21.83 0.43 -6.26
C CYS A 160 -22.77 -0.55 -6.95
N VAL A 161 -23.48 -0.12 -8.00
CA VAL A 161 -24.34 -1.01 -8.79
C VAL A 161 -23.52 -2.09 -9.48
N GLY A 162 -22.40 -1.73 -10.09
CA GLY A 162 -21.48 -2.70 -10.70
C GLY A 162 -20.95 -3.72 -9.69
N LEU A 163 -20.62 -3.28 -8.47
CA LEU A 163 -20.19 -4.17 -7.39
C LEU A 163 -21.30 -5.16 -7.00
N VAL A 164 -22.54 -4.71 -6.87
CA VAL A 164 -23.69 -5.59 -6.58
C VAL A 164 -23.87 -6.62 -7.69
N LEU A 165 -23.81 -6.20 -8.96
CA LEU A 165 -23.89 -7.10 -10.10
C LEU A 165 -22.75 -8.12 -10.12
N GLN A 166 -21.53 -7.71 -9.81
CA GLN A 166 -20.38 -8.60 -9.76
C GLN A 166 -20.46 -9.57 -8.58
N LEU A 167 -20.90 -9.12 -7.42
CA LEU A 167 -21.19 -10.00 -6.27
C LEU A 167 -22.27 -11.03 -6.62
N ALA A 168 -23.32 -10.61 -7.31
CA ALA A 168 -24.36 -11.52 -7.79
C ALA A 168 -23.78 -12.53 -8.80
N ALA A 169 -22.89 -12.11 -9.70
CA ALA A 169 -22.22 -13.00 -10.65
C ALA A 169 -21.37 -14.05 -9.93
N VAL A 170 -20.55 -13.64 -8.98
CA VAL A 170 -19.71 -14.54 -8.18
C VAL A 170 -20.57 -15.50 -7.34
N ALA A 171 -21.61 -14.99 -6.69
CA ALA A 171 -22.51 -15.80 -5.87
C ALA A 171 -23.29 -16.84 -6.69
N THR A 172 -23.91 -16.43 -7.81
CA THR A 172 -24.66 -17.34 -8.68
C THR A 172 -23.77 -18.40 -9.32
N ARG A 173 -22.50 -18.07 -9.60
CA ARG A 173 -21.50 -19.02 -10.07
C ARG A 173 -21.22 -20.11 -9.01
N GLY A 174 -21.01 -19.69 -7.74
CA GLY A 174 -20.81 -20.63 -6.65
C GLY A 174 -22.04 -21.52 -6.40
N LEU A 175 -23.23 -20.91 -6.44
CA LEU A 175 -24.49 -21.63 -6.23
C LEU A 175 -24.79 -22.64 -7.36
N SER A 176 -24.39 -22.37 -8.60
CA SER A 176 -24.62 -23.28 -9.72
C SER A 176 -23.91 -24.62 -9.53
N GLU A 177 -22.74 -24.63 -8.89
CA GLU A 177 -21.93 -25.82 -8.67
C GLU A 177 -21.88 -26.27 -7.21
N HIS A 178 -22.65 -25.62 -6.30
CA HIS A 178 -22.68 -25.89 -4.86
C HIS A 178 -21.28 -25.84 -4.21
N ARG A 179 -20.44 -24.92 -4.66
CA ARG A 179 -19.08 -24.73 -4.19
C ARG A 179 -18.67 -23.27 -4.18
N ILE A 180 -17.56 -22.97 -3.53
CA ILE A 180 -16.97 -21.64 -3.57
C ILE A 180 -16.41 -21.38 -4.99
N PRO A 181 -16.68 -20.18 -5.60
CA PRO A 181 -16.39 -19.91 -7.01
C PRO A 181 -14.96 -19.37 -7.21
N TRP A 182 -13.96 -20.17 -6.92
CA TRP A 182 -12.56 -19.89 -7.27
C TRP A 182 -11.75 -21.14 -7.63
N GLY A 183 -12.41 -22.05 -8.36
CA GLY A 183 -11.81 -23.30 -8.83
C GLY A 183 -11.04 -23.18 -10.13
N ASN A 184 -11.06 -22.03 -10.82
CA ASN A 184 -10.32 -21.79 -12.06
C ASN A 184 -9.94 -20.29 -12.16
N MET A 185 -9.13 -19.93 -13.18
CA MET A 185 -8.64 -18.55 -13.34
C MET A 185 -9.75 -17.55 -13.63
N TYR A 186 -10.78 -17.93 -14.38
CA TYR A 186 -11.94 -17.07 -14.63
C TYR A 186 -12.65 -16.67 -13.32
N GLU A 187 -12.96 -17.64 -12.48
CA GLU A 187 -13.60 -17.39 -11.19
C GLU A 187 -12.69 -16.58 -10.25
N PHE A 188 -11.37 -16.84 -10.31
CA PHE A 188 -10.38 -16.18 -9.46
C PHE A 188 -10.19 -14.71 -9.84
N ILE A 189 -10.10 -14.37 -11.13
CA ILE A 189 -9.99 -12.98 -11.60
C ILE A 189 -11.27 -12.20 -11.29
N ALA A 190 -12.44 -12.80 -11.50
CA ALA A 190 -13.71 -12.20 -11.12
C ALA A 190 -13.76 -11.88 -9.61
N ALA A 191 -13.25 -12.77 -8.74
CA ALA A 191 -13.23 -12.57 -7.29
C ALA A 191 -12.19 -11.52 -6.86
N ILE A 192 -10.98 -11.49 -7.45
CA ILE A 192 -9.95 -10.47 -7.15
C ILE A 192 -10.44 -9.08 -7.52
N THR A 193 -11.01 -8.93 -8.71
CA THR A 193 -11.52 -7.64 -9.20
C THR A 193 -12.71 -7.17 -8.36
N CYS A 194 -13.57 -8.09 -7.90
CA CYS A 194 -14.63 -7.81 -6.96
C CYS A 194 -14.08 -7.28 -5.62
N ALA A 195 -13.05 -7.93 -5.07
CA ALA A 195 -12.38 -7.48 -3.84
C ALA A 195 -11.74 -6.10 -4.04
N ALA A 196 -11.10 -5.84 -5.17
CA ALA A 196 -10.51 -4.54 -5.48
C ALA A 196 -11.55 -3.41 -5.54
N VAL A 197 -12.71 -3.65 -6.16
CA VAL A 197 -13.81 -2.67 -6.19
C VAL A 197 -14.44 -2.50 -4.82
N LEU A 198 -14.59 -3.57 -4.03
CA LEU A 198 -15.06 -3.47 -2.64
C LEU A 198 -14.13 -2.57 -1.81
N VAL A 199 -12.81 -2.77 -1.91
CA VAL A 199 -11.82 -1.90 -1.26
C VAL A 199 -11.96 -0.45 -1.72
N LEU A 200 -12.13 -0.22 -3.04
CA LEU A 200 -12.38 1.12 -3.58
C LEU A 200 -13.62 1.77 -2.94
N VAL A 201 -14.74 1.05 -2.87
CA VAL A 201 -15.99 1.57 -2.27
C VAL A 201 -15.79 1.89 -0.78
N VAL A 202 -15.16 0.99 -0.02
CA VAL A 202 -14.85 1.22 1.40
C VAL A 202 -13.97 2.46 1.59
N LEU A 203 -12.92 2.61 0.78
CA LEU A 203 -12.02 3.76 0.88
C LEU A 203 -12.67 5.06 0.39
N ALA A 204 -13.52 4.99 -0.64
CA ALA A 204 -14.31 6.12 -1.09
C ALA A 204 -15.23 6.64 0.02
N VAL A 205 -15.93 5.74 0.71
CA VAL A 205 -16.86 6.12 1.81
C VAL A 205 -16.10 6.54 3.06
N ARG A 206 -15.10 5.75 3.51
CA ARG A 206 -14.42 5.95 4.80
C ARG A 206 -13.43 7.10 4.79
N PHE A 207 -12.73 7.28 3.66
CA PHE A 207 -11.63 8.26 3.50
C PHE A 207 -11.91 9.30 2.40
N ARG A 208 -13.11 9.28 1.80
CA ARG A 208 -13.49 10.19 0.71
C ARG A 208 -12.56 10.14 -0.51
N ALA A 209 -11.99 8.95 -0.77
CA ALA A 209 -11.02 8.73 -1.83
C ALA A 209 -11.68 8.48 -3.20
N TYR A 210 -12.77 9.19 -3.53
CA TYR A 210 -13.52 9.04 -4.78
C TYR A 210 -12.68 9.29 -6.03
N TYR A 211 -11.63 10.11 -5.92
CA TYR A 211 -10.69 10.40 -7.01
C TYR A 211 -9.95 9.16 -7.54
N LEU A 212 -9.92 8.08 -6.76
CA LEU A 212 -9.28 6.82 -7.17
C LEU A 212 -10.15 5.99 -8.12
N GLY A 213 -11.44 6.31 -8.22
CA GLY A 213 -12.39 5.49 -8.97
C GLY A 213 -11.96 5.21 -10.39
N LEU A 214 -11.57 6.25 -11.16
CA LEU A 214 -11.08 6.10 -12.53
C LEU A 214 -9.88 5.14 -12.62
N PHE A 215 -8.90 5.33 -11.74
CA PHE A 215 -7.61 4.64 -11.81
C PHE A 215 -7.68 3.19 -11.33
N VAL A 216 -8.62 2.87 -10.44
CA VAL A 216 -8.86 1.48 -9.99
C VAL A 216 -9.79 0.75 -10.96
N LEU A 217 -10.84 1.42 -11.46
CA LEU A 217 -11.77 0.78 -12.40
C LEU A 217 -11.10 0.47 -13.74
N LEU A 218 -10.12 1.26 -14.18
CA LEU A 218 -9.42 1.00 -15.44
C LEU A 218 -8.77 -0.41 -15.49
N PRO A 219 -7.87 -0.78 -14.57
CA PRO A 219 -7.31 -2.13 -14.57
C PRO A 219 -8.37 -3.21 -14.27
N VAL A 220 -9.40 -2.92 -13.47
CA VAL A 220 -10.50 -3.85 -13.19
C VAL A 220 -11.30 -4.16 -14.45
N VAL A 221 -11.72 -3.14 -15.22
CA VAL A 221 -12.48 -3.35 -16.48
C VAL A 221 -11.64 -4.10 -17.50
N LEU A 222 -10.34 -3.75 -17.62
CA LEU A 222 -9.44 -4.45 -18.53
C LEU A 222 -9.26 -5.93 -18.13
N ALA A 223 -9.06 -6.21 -16.84
CA ALA A 223 -8.92 -7.56 -16.33
C ALA A 223 -10.20 -8.39 -16.58
N LEU A 224 -11.37 -7.83 -16.27
CA LEU A 224 -12.66 -8.49 -16.49
C LEU A 224 -12.97 -8.68 -17.99
N ALA A 225 -12.58 -7.74 -18.85
CA ALA A 225 -12.75 -7.90 -20.30
C ALA A 225 -11.89 -9.06 -20.83
N VAL A 226 -10.62 -9.13 -20.41
CA VAL A 226 -9.75 -10.28 -20.75
C VAL A 226 -10.31 -11.57 -20.16
N ASP A 227 -10.81 -11.54 -18.94
CA ASP A 227 -11.40 -12.67 -18.24
C ASP A 227 -12.56 -13.30 -19.05
N VAL A 228 -13.49 -12.46 -19.51
CA VAL A 228 -14.67 -12.92 -20.26
C VAL A 228 -14.33 -13.34 -21.69
N VAL A 229 -13.39 -12.64 -22.36
CA VAL A 229 -13.10 -12.87 -23.79
C VAL A 229 -12.05 -13.97 -24.00
N VAL A 230 -11.06 -14.06 -23.12
CA VAL A 230 -9.88 -14.92 -23.33
C VAL A 230 -9.85 -16.09 -22.35
N ILE A 231 -10.25 -15.87 -21.08
CA ILE A 231 -10.04 -16.83 -19.99
C ILE A 231 -11.34 -17.61 -19.66
N TYR A 232 -12.44 -17.27 -20.32
CA TYR A 232 -13.74 -17.88 -20.01
C TYR A 232 -13.66 -19.41 -19.88
N THR A 233 -14.10 -19.89 -18.71
CA THR A 233 -14.17 -21.33 -18.39
C THR A 233 -15.59 -21.66 -17.95
N PRO A 234 -16.26 -22.67 -18.57
CA PRO A 234 -17.57 -23.11 -18.13
C PRO A 234 -17.57 -23.53 -16.66
N ALA A 235 -18.75 -23.39 -16.00
CA ALA A 235 -18.92 -23.90 -14.64
C ALA A 235 -18.79 -25.42 -14.63
N GLY A 236 -18.01 -25.96 -13.70
CA GLY A 236 -17.73 -27.39 -13.64
C GLY A 236 -17.25 -27.84 -12.26
N GLN A 237 -17.15 -29.14 -12.10
CA GLN A 237 -16.69 -29.76 -10.84
C GLN A 237 -15.22 -29.45 -10.58
N LEU A 238 -14.85 -29.37 -9.29
CA LEU A 238 -13.47 -29.20 -8.86
C LEU A 238 -12.69 -30.51 -9.06
N VAL A 239 -11.45 -30.37 -9.53
CA VAL A 239 -10.49 -31.49 -9.50
C VAL A 239 -10.24 -31.91 -8.05
N PRO A 240 -9.87 -33.18 -7.79
CA PRO A 240 -9.71 -33.71 -6.44
C PRO A 240 -8.80 -32.87 -5.54
N ALA A 241 -7.71 -32.34 -6.08
CA ALA A 241 -6.77 -31.48 -5.35
C ALA A 241 -7.44 -30.21 -4.73
N LEU A 242 -8.50 -29.71 -5.37
CA LEU A 242 -9.23 -28.51 -4.93
C LEU A 242 -10.41 -28.84 -3.97
N GLN A 243 -10.64 -30.10 -3.62
CA GLN A 243 -11.76 -30.51 -2.77
C GLN A 243 -11.40 -30.48 -1.28
N SER A 244 -10.71 -29.44 -0.81
CA SER A 244 -10.33 -29.24 0.59
C SER A 244 -10.83 -27.88 1.07
N TYR A 245 -11.28 -27.78 2.31
CA TYR A 245 -11.64 -26.48 2.90
C TYR A 245 -10.43 -25.52 3.03
N TRP A 246 -9.21 -26.06 3.10
CA TRP A 246 -7.99 -25.26 3.15
C TRP A 246 -7.75 -24.43 1.89
N ILE A 247 -8.16 -24.94 0.71
CA ILE A 247 -8.09 -24.16 -0.52
C ILE A 247 -8.97 -22.92 -0.44
N ALA A 248 -10.15 -23.03 0.21
CA ALA A 248 -11.05 -21.89 0.37
C ALA A 248 -10.43 -20.79 1.23
N ILE A 249 -9.77 -21.16 2.32
CA ILE A 249 -9.07 -20.24 3.21
C ILE A 249 -7.89 -19.59 2.48
N HIS A 250 -7.04 -20.42 1.84
CA HIS A 250 -5.88 -19.97 1.07
C HIS A 250 -6.28 -18.96 -0.01
N VAL A 251 -7.19 -19.35 -0.90
CA VAL A 251 -7.58 -18.53 -2.05
C VAL A 251 -8.30 -17.25 -1.62
N THR A 252 -9.12 -17.29 -0.57
CA THR A 252 -9.73 -16.09 0.00
C THR A 252 -8.67 -15.10 0.49
N GLY A 253 -7.68 -15.60 1.22
CA GLY A 253 -6.54 -14.77 1.66
C GLY A 253 -5.77 -14.16 0.48
N MET A 254 -5.52 -14.96 -0.58
CA MET A 254 -4.87 -14.47 -1.81
C MET A 254 -5.69 -13.40 -2.51
N ILE A 255 -7.01 -13.58 -2.65
CA ILE A 255 -7.91 -12.59 -3.26
C ILE A 255 -7.84 -11.26 -2.51
N ILE A 256 -7.91 -11.28 -1.19
CA ILE A 256 -7.84 -10.08 -0.34
C ILE A 256 -6.48 -9.40 -0.51
N ALA A 257 -5.39 -10.16 -0.44
CA ALA A 257 -4.03 -9.63 -0.54
C ALA A 257 -3.75 -9.04 -1.93
N ILE A 258 -4.11 -9.74 -3.02
CA ILE A 258 -3.89 -9.27 -4.39
C ILE A 258 -4.74 -8.02 -4.68
N GLY A 259 -6.00 -7.99 -4.23
CA GLY A 259 -6.86 -6.80 -4.36
C GLY A 259 -6.25 -5.58 -3.65
N ALA A 260 -5.68 -5.77 -2.46
CA ALA A 260 -4.99 -4.71 -1.74
C ALA A 260 -3.67 -4.32 -2.43
N TYR A 261 -2.88 -5.26 -2.94
CA TYR A 261 -1.66 -4.95 -3.71
C TYR A 261 -1.96 -4.16 -4.98
N LEU A 262 -3.02 -4.50 -5.73
CA LEU A 262 -3.47 -3.72 -6.89
C LEU A 262 -3.76 -2.27 -6.49
N PHE A 263 -4.52 -2.07 -5.41
CA PHE A 263 -4.83 -0.75 -4.91
C PHE A 263 -3.57 0.04 -4.52
N GLY A 264 -2.65 -0.61 -3.80
CA GLY A 264 -1.35 -0.03 -3.44
C GLY A 264 -0.51 0.35 -4.66
N ALA A 265 -0.51 -0.47 -5.72
CA ALA A 265 0.19 -0.20 -6.98
C ALA A 265 -0.40 1.01 -7.72
N VAL A 266 -1.73 1.11 -7.81
CA VAL A 266 -2.41 2.29 -8.37
C VAL A 266 -2.01 3.56 -7.61
N ALA A 267 -2.03 3.53 -6.27
CA ALA A 267 -1.61 4.66 -5.45
C ALA A 267 -0.13 5.02 -5.67
N ALA A 268 0.76 4.04 -5.85
CA ALA A 268 2.18 4.28 -6.14
C ALA A 268 2.40 4.91 -7.52
N VAL A 269 1.68 4.45 -8.55
CA VAL A 269 1.73 5.07 -9.89
C VAL A 269 1.27 6.52 -9.83
N LEU A 270 0.14 6.79 -9.18
CA LEU A 270 -0.37 8.16 -9.01
C LEU A 270 0.61 9.02 -8.22
N PHE A 271 1.21 8.48 -7.14
CA PHE A 271 2.27 9.15 -6.41
C PHE A 271 3.42 9.59 -7.32
N LEU A 272 3.94 8.69 -8.15
CA LEU A 272 5.05 8.98 -9.06
C LEU A 272 4.68 10.11 -10.06
N GLN A 273 3.47 10.09 -10.59
CA GLN A 273 3.02 11.11 -11.55
C GLN A 273 2.83 12.47 -10.86
N VAL A 274 2.14 12.51 -9.72
CA VAL A 274 1.93 13.74 -8.95
C VAL A 274 3.26 14.31 -8.44
N ALA A 275 4.16 13.49 -7.93
CA ALA A 275 5.47 13.93 -7.48
C ALA A 275 6.32 14.51 -8.63
N ARG A 276 6.25 13.93 -9.84
CA ARG A 276 6.90 14.50 -11.03
C ARG A 276 6.30 15.85 -11.42
N TYR A 277 4.97 15.94 -11.39
CA TYR A 277 4.26 17.19 -11.69
C TYR A 277 4.65 18.30 -10.71
N GLN A 278 4.57 18.04 -9.40
CA GLN A 278 4.92 19.00 -8.35
C GLN A 278 6.37 19.48 -8.46
N ARG A 279 7.33 18.57 -8.72
CA ARG A 279 8.74 18.93 -8.93
C ARG A 279 8.95 19.83 -10.17
N ARG A 280 8.25 19.56 -11.27
CA ARG A 280 8.33 20.40 -12.49
C ARG A 280 7.76 21.78 -12.23
N THR A 281 6.61 21.88 -11.58
CA THR A 281 5.98 23.15 -11.22
C THR A 281 6.88 23.96 -10.30
N ALA A 282 7.46 23.35 -9.27
CA ALA A 282 8.39 24.02 -8.35
C ALA A 282 9.67 24.51 -9.04
N ALA A 283 10.11 23.81 -10.11
CA ALA A 283 11.27 24.22 -10.93
C ALA A 283 10.92 25.24 -12.02
N GLY A 284 9.70 25.79 -12.07
CA GLY A 284 9.23 26.73 -13.11
C GLY A 284 9.21 26.16 -14.52
N ARG A 285 9.24 24.80 -14.65
CA ARG A 285 9.23 24.16 -15.97
C ARG A 285 7.80 24.08 -16.53
N PRO A 286 7.63 24.16 -17.88
CA PRO A 286 6.32 23.98 -18.49
C PRO A 286 5.69 22.66 -18.02
N THR A 287 4.54 22.74 -17.40
CA THR A 287 3.72 21.60 -17.02
C THR A 287 2.55 21.49 -17.99
N PRO A 288 2.06 20.28 -18.31
CA PRO A 288 0.82 20.12 -19.05
C PRO A 288 -0.27 20.95 -18.39
N ALA A 289 -1.12 21.58 -19.21
CA ALA A 289 -2.19 22.46 -18.72
C ALA A 289 -2.89 21.84 -17.51
N ALA A 290 -3.03 22.63 -16.46
CA ALA A 290 -3.68 22.31 -15.21
C ALA A 290 -4.97 21.49 -15.44
N GLY A 291 -4.94 20.22 -15.10
CA GLY A 291 -6.04 19.34 -15.39
C GLY A 291 -6.24 18.29 -14.29
N ILE A 292 -5.76 17.10 -14.56
CA ILE A 292 -5.94 15.93 -13.72
C ILE A 292 -5.14 16.03 -12.40
N PHE A 293 -3.91 16.55 -12.47
CA PHE A 293 -3.00 16.59 -11.31
C PHE A 293 -3.42 17.55 -10.21
N ASP A 294 -4.11 18.65 -10.57
CA ASP A 294 -4.64 19.61 -9.60
C ASP A 294 -5.84 19.08 -8.81
N ARG A 295 -6.41 17.98 -9.25
CA ARG A 295 -7.55 17.31 -8.61
C ARG A 295 -7.16 16.11 -7.77
N LEU A 296 -5.93 15.64 -7.94
CA LEU A 296 -5.36 14.57 -7.14
C LEU A 296 -4.82 15.15 -5.82
N PRO A 297 -4.78 14.34 -4.76
CA PRO A 297 -4.14 14.74 -3.51
C PRO A 297 -2.64 14.91 -3.71
N ASP A 298 -2.01 15.59 -2.74
CA ASP A 298 -0.57 15.73 -2.69
C ASP A 298 0.15 14.38 -2.72
N ALA A 299 1.34 14.36 -3.31
CA ALA A 299 2.16 13.16 -3.41
C ALA A 299 2.36 12.47 -2.04
N ALA A 300 2.52 13.23 -0.95
CA ALA A 300 2.67 12.68 0.39
C ALA A 300 1.44 11.90 0.88
N VAL A 301 0.23 12.28 0.45
CA VAL A 301 -1.02 11.55 0.78
C VAL A 301 -1.05 10.22 0.04
N LEU A 302 -0.68 10.23 -1.25
CA LEU A 302 -0.65 9.03 -2.09
C LEU A 302 0.42 8.03 -1.62
N ASP A 303 1.62 8.51 -1.22
CA ASP A 303 2.67 7.67 -0.63
C ASP A 303 2.20 7.00 0.67
N ARG A 304 1.55 7.76 1.57
CA ARG A 304 0.99 7.20 2.81
C ARG A 304 -0.11 6.18 2.55
N LEU A 305 -0.98 6.46 1.58
CA LEU A 305 -2.05 5.54 1.20
C LEU A 305 -1.48 4.23 0.68
N SER A 306 -0.55 4.30 -0.26
CA SER A 306 0.20 3.17 -0.81
C SER A 306 0.85 2.34 0.30
N TYR A 307 1.59 2.97 1.22
CA TYR A 307 2.25 2.29 2.33
C TYR A 307 1.26 1.58 3.27
N ARG A 308 0.18 2.26 3.68
CA ARG A 308 -0.84 1.67 4.58
C ARG A 308 -1.51 0.45 3.94
N THR A 309 -1.71 0.48 2.64
CA THR A 309 -2.29 -0.65 1.91
C THR A 309 -1.35 -1.86 1.94
N ILE A 310 -0.03 -1.64 1.78
CA ILE A 310 0.95 -2.73 1.88
C ILE A 310 1.08 -3.28 3.30
N LEU A 311 1.00 -2.43 4.32
CA LEU A 311 0.96 -2.88 5.72
C LEU A 311 -0.19 -3.84 6.01
N PHE A 312 -1.31 -3.69 5.31
CA PHE A 312 -2.44 -4.62 5.40
C PHE A 312 -2.26 -5.85 4.49
N ALA A 313 -1.82 -5.62 3.24
CA ALA A 313 -1.71 -6.68 2.23
C ALA A 313 -0.64 -7.72 2.57
N PHE A 314 0.49 -7.31 3.15
CA PHE A 314 1.60 -8.20 3.45
C PHE A 314 1.28 -9.28 4.51
N PRO A 315 0.68 -8.95 5.67
CA PRO A 315 0.21 -9.97 6.61
C PRO A 315 -0.86 -10.89 6.00
N ALA A 316 -1.78 -10.36 5.20
CA ALA A 316 -2.79 -11.15 4.52
C ALA A 316 -2.15 -12.13 3.51
N TRP A 317 -1.15 -11.69 2.75
CA TRP A 317 -0.36 -12.54 1.87
C TRP A 317 0.39 -13.63 2.62
N THR A 318 1.06 -13.28 3.73
CA THR A 318 1.79 -14.21 4.58
C THR A 318 0.86 -15.31 5.12
N PHE A 319 -0.29 -14.91 5.66
CA PHE A 319 -1.31 -15.83 6.11
C PHE A 319 -1.80 -16.76 4.98
N ALA A 320 -2.06 -16.18 3.80
CA ALA A 320 -2.52 -16.96 2.65
C ALA A 320 -1.46 -17.97 2.18
N VAL A 321 -0.16 -17.60 2.16
CA VAL A 321 0.93 -18.54 1.82
C VAL A 321 1.00 -19.69 2.82
N ILE A 322 0.88 -19.42 4.13
CA ILE A 322 0.86 -20.44 5.17
C ILE A 322 -0.35 -21.38 5.00
N ALA A 323 -1.54 -20.82 4.79
CA ALA A 323 -2.74 -21.61 4.51
C ALA A 323 -2.61 -22.45 3.23
N GLY A 324 -1.91 -21.92 2.22
CA GLY A 324 -1.57 -22.63 0.99
C GLY A 324 -0.61 -23.79 1.19
N ALA A 325 0.35 -23.66 2.09
CA ALA A 325 1.24 -24.76 2.45
C ALA A 325 0.46 -25.90 3.14
N ILE A 326 -0.46 -25.57 4.05
CA ILE A 326 -1.33 -26.57 4.68
C ILE A 326 -2.23 -27.25 3.65
N TRP A 327 -2.79 -26.47 2.71
CA TRP A 327 -3.55 -27.04 1.60
C TRP A 327 -2.69 -27.97 0.72
N ALA A 328 -1.45 -27.60 0.42
CA ALA A 328 -0.52 -28.37 -0.41
C ALA A 328 -0.20 -29.74 0.21
N ASP A 329 -0.12 -29.81 1.54
CA ASP A 329 0.01 -31.08 2.26
C ASP A 329 -1.21 -31.99 2.04
N HIS A 330 -2.43 -31.45 2.10
CA HIS A 330 -3.64 -32.21 1.83
C HIS A 330 -3.80 -32.61 0.35
N ALA A 331 -3.31 -31.78 -0.59
CA ALA A 331 -3.47 -32.01 -2.01
C ALA A 331 -2.39 -32.94 -2.59
N TRP A 332 -1.16 -32.85 -2.09
CA TRP A 332 0.04 -33.46 -2.66
C TRP A 332 0.94 -34.16 -1.64
N GLY A 333 0.56 -34.21 -0.35
CA GLY A 333 1.33 -34.86 0.72
C GLY A 333 2.61 -34.14 1.11
N ARG A 334 2.72 -32.82 0.84
CA ARG A 334 3.89 -32.01 1.18
C ARG A 334 3.51 -30.53 1.34
N TYR A 335 4.07 -29.85 2.33
CA TYR A 335 3.81 -28.44 2.59
C TYR A 335 4.44 -27.51 1.56
N TRP A 336 5.59 -27.88 0.98
CA TRP A 336 6.36 -27.06 0.06
C TRP A 336 7.24 -27.91 -0.86
N GLY A 337 7.34 -27.58 -2.11
CA GLY A 337 8.12 -28.35 -3.08
C GLY A 337 8.73 -27.52 -4.19
N TRP A 338 8.80 -26.19 -4.00
CA TRP A 338 9.39 -25.28 -4.98
C TRP A 338 8.68 -25.31 -6.35
N ASP A 339 7.39 -25.62 -6.35
CA ASP A 339 6.57 -25.45 -7.54
C ASP A 339 6.65 -23.99 -8.03
N PRO A 340 6.52 -23.72 -9.34
CA PRO A 340 6.65 -22.35 -9.86
C PRO A 340 5.75 -21.32 -9.13
N LYS A 341 4.51 -21.69 -8.80
CA LYS A 341 3.60 -20.83 -8.01
C LYS A 341 4.10 -20.58 -6.58
N GLU A 342 4.60 -21.61 -5.93
CA GLU A 342 5.17 -21.51 -4.58
C GLU A 342 6.39 -20.59 -4.60
N THR A 343 7.32 -20.83 -5.54
CA THR A 343 8.55 -20.04 -5.72
C THR A 343 8.23 -18.56 -5.94
N TRP A 344 7.31 -18.23 -6.85
CA TRP A 344 6.93 -16.84 -7.11
C TRP A 344 6.16 -16.22 -5.94
N SER A 345 5.38 -17.01 -5.19
CA SER A 345 4.74 -16.52 -3.96
C SER A 345 5.75 -16.13 -2.90
N PHE A 346 6.86 -16.86 -2.79
CA PHE A 346 7.98 -16.54 -1.90
C PHE A 346 8.75 -15.30 -2.38
N ILE A 347 9.02 -15.17 -3.69
CA ILE A 347 9.65 -13.98 -4.28
C ILE A 347 8.81 -12.73 -3.98
N ILE A 348 7.50 -12.79 -4.14
CA ILE A 348 6.59 -11.69 -3.81
C ILE A 348 6.71 -11.33 -2.33
N TRP A 349 6.69 -12.33 -1.45
CA TRP A 349 6.86 -12.14 -0.02
C TRP A 349 8.19 -11.44 0.30
N LEU A 350 9.29 -11.89 -0.30
CA LEU A 350 10.63 -11.33 -0.09
C LEU A 350 10.70 -9.86 -0.54
N VAL A 351 10.15 -9.52 -1.71
CA VAL A 351 10.17 -8.13 -2.24
C VAL A 351 9.38 -7.20 -1.34
N TYR A 352 8.20 -7.61 -0.87
CA TYR A 352 7.41 -6.78 0.04
C TYR A 352 7.96 -6.72 1.47
N ALA A 353 8.58 -7.79 1.95
CA ALA A 353 9.34 -7.77 3.21
C ALA A 353 10.49 -6.77 3.13
N ALA A 354 11.29 -6.82 2.05
CA ALA A 354 12.36 -5.87 1.79
C ALA A 354 11.83 -4.42 1.68
N TYR A 355 10.70 -4.20 1.01
CA TYR A 355 10.04 -2.91 0.94
C TYR A 355 9.69 -2.36 2.33
N LEU A 356 9.03 -3.17 3.17
CA LEU A 356 8.63 -2.76 4.51
C LEU A 356 9.84 -2.54 5.42
N HIS A 357 10.86 -3.41 5.33
CA HIS A 357 12.10 -3.28 6.06
C HIS A 357 12.83 -1.99 5.68
N ALA A 358 13.02 -1.72 4.39
CA ALA A 358 13.67 -0.51 3.91
C ALA A 358 12.94 0.77 4.33
N ARG A 359 11.61 0.74 4.41
CA ARG A 359 10.83 1.87 4.93
C ARG A 359 10.96 2.06 6.44
N ALA A 360 11.06 0.97 7.20
CA ALA A 360 11.16 1.03 8.66
C ALA A 360 12.56 1.40 9.14
N THR A 361 13.62 0.83 8.56
CA THR A 361 15.00 0.96 9.02
C THR A 361 15.80 2.02 8.27
N ALA A 362 15.81 1.95 6.94
CA ALA A 362 16.61 2.86 6.09
C ALA A 362 15.89 4.16 5.74
N GLY A 363 14.67 4.37 6.23
CA GLY A 363 13.87 5.56 5.94
C GLY A 363 13.54 5.76 4.46
N TRP A 364 13.61 4.70 3.66
CA TRP A 364 13.31 4.77 2.23
C TRP A 364 11.86 5.16 2.02
N ARG A 365 11.66 6.36 1.46
CA ARG A 365 10.35 6.95 1.20
C ARG A 365 10.32 7.54 -0.21
N GLY A 366 9.13 7.83 -0.67
CA GLY A 366 8.98 8.49 -1.96
C GLY A 366 9.31 7.59 -3.15
N THR A 367 10.07 8.11 -4.11
CA THR A 367 10.27 7.48 -5.43
C THR A 367 10.92 6.09 -5.36
N ARG A 368 11.94 5.91 -4.50
CA ARG A 368 12.63 4.61 -4.35
C ARG A 368 11.69 3.53 -3.82
N ALA A 369 10.94 3.85 -2.78
CA ALA A 369 9.96 2.94 -2.20
C ALA A 369 8.84 2.58 -3.21
N ALA A 370 8.35 3.57 -3.97
CA ALA A 370 7.33 3.33 -4.98
C ALA A 370 7.79 2.36 -6.08
N TYR A 371 9.06 2.43 -6.51
CA TYR A 371 9.57 1.48 -7.51
C TYR A 371 9.68 0.06 -6.97
N ILE A 372 10.12 -0.14 -5.71
CA ILE A 372 10.17 -1.48 -5.11
C ILE A 372 8.76 -2.05 -4.98
N GLN A 373 7.79 -1.23 -4.58
CA GLN A 373 6.40 -1.65 -4.51
C GLN A 373 5.83 -2.06 -5.88
N LEU A 374 6.12 -1.29 -6.93
CA LEU A 374 5.70 -1.63 -8.30
C LEU A 374 6.39 -2.89 -8.82
N LEU A 375 7.67 -3.11 -8.45
CA LEU A 375 8.36 -4.37 -8.72
C LEU A 375 7.65 -5.53 -8.03
N GLY A 376 7.28 -5.40 -6.75
CA GLY A 376 6.51 -6.42 -6.03
C GLY A 376 5.19 -6.72 -6.71
N PHE A 377 4.46 -5.69 -7.18
CA PHE A 377 3.22 -5.88 -7.91
C PHE A 377 3.44 -6.52 -9.29
N ALA A 378 4.51 -6.20 -9.99
CA ALA A 378 4.88 -6.89 -11.23
C ALA A 378 5.14 -8.39 -10.99
N CYS A 379 5.78 -8.75 -9.86
CA CYS A 379 5.93 -10.15 -9.45
C CYS A 379 4.57 -10.81 -9.16
N VAL A 380 3.60 -10.08 -8.55
CA VAL A 380 2.23 -10.58 -8.35
C VAL A 380 1.55 -10.88 -9.69
N LEU A 381 1.64 -9.95 -10.65
CA LEU A 381 1.07 -10.15 -11.98
C LEU A 381 1.73 -11.30 -12.72
N PHE A 382 3.05 -11.43 -12.61
CA PHE A 382 3.76 -12.55 -13.21
C PHE A 382 3.35 -13.88 -12.58
N ASN A 383 3.23 -13.97 -11.26
CA ASN A 383 2.72 -15.16 -10.60
C ASN A 383 1.28 -15.48 -11.01
N LEU A 384 0.43 -14.45 -11.15
CA LEU A 384 -0.97 -14.63 -11.51
C LEU A 384 -1.14 -15.06 -12.97
N VAL A 385 -0.43 -14.44 -13.90
CA VAL A 385 -0.61 -14.61 -15.35
C VAL A 385 0.54 -15.40 -15.94
N GLY A 386 1.79 -14.94 -15.79
CA GLY A 386 2.96 -15.51 -16.45
C GLY A 386 3.21 -16.97 -16.09
N VAL A 387 3.15 -17.29 -14.79
CA VAL A 387 3.34 -18.67 -14.33
C VAL A 387 2.25 -19.59 -14.90
N ASN A 388 1.00 -19.13 -14.97
CA ASN A 388 -0.08 -19.95 -15.51
C ASN A 388 -0.04 -20.15 -17.02
N LEU A 389 0.55 -19.18 -17.77
CA LEU A 389 0.59 -19.25 -19.23
C LEU A 389 1.85 -19.94 -19.76
N TRP A 390 2.99 -19.80 -19.08
CA TRP A 390 4.29 -20.16 -19.64
C TRP A 390 5.01 -21.25 -18.87
N ILE A 391 4.57 -21.59 -17.66
CA ILE A 391 5.31 -22.51 -16.80
C ILE A 391 4.36 -23.61 -16.30
N SER A 392 4.61 -24.84 -16.71
CA SER A 392 3.87 -26.00 -16.20
C SER A 392 4.28 -26.31 -14.77
N GLY A 393 3.30 -26.72 -13.95
CA GLY A 393 3.52 -27.07 -12.53
C GLY A 393 2.28 -27.74 -11.94
N LEU A 394 2.32 -28.00 -10.65
CA LEU A 394 1.20 -28.62 -9.93
C LEU A 394 -0.07 -27.76 -9.93
N HIS A 395 0.05 -26.47 -10.20
CA HIS A 395 -1.06 -25.51 -10.30
C HIS A 395 -1.62 -25.37 -11.73
N SER A 396 -1.26 -26.24 -12.67
CA SER A 396 -1.69 -26.17 -14.09
C SER A 396 -3.18 -26.44 -14.34
N TYR A 397 -3.95 -26.77 -13.28
CA TYR A 397 -5.42 -26.93 -13.36
C TYR A 397 -6.18 -25.59 -13.42
N ALA A 398 -5.52 -24.49 -13.66
CA ALA A 398 -6.14 -23.14 -13.74
C ALA A 398 -7.13 -22.98 -14.91
N GLY A 399 -7.27 -23.98 -15.79
CA GLY A 399 -8.24 -23.97 -16.90
C GLY A 399 -7.76 -23.22 -18.14
N LEU A 400 -6.48 -22.88 -18.21
CA LEU A 400 -5.88 -22.27 -19.40
C LEU A 400 -5.32 -23.37 -20.32
N PRO A 401 -5.50 -23.27 -21.67
CA PRO A 401 -4.87 -24.18 -22.59
C PRO A 401 -3.33 -23.98 -22.55
N HIS A 402 -2.60 -25.07 -22.46
CA HIS A 402 -1.15 -25.10 -22.56
C HIS A 402 -0.73 -25.42 -23.98
#